data_fd656694b902a94b42e45eb25e5819e1
#
_entry.id   fd656694b902a94b42e45eb25e5819e1
#
_cell.length_a   1.000
_cell.length_b   1.000
_cell.length_c   1.000
_cell.angle_alpha   90.00
_cell.angle_beta   90.00
_cell.angle_gamma   90.00
#
_symmetry.space_group_name_H-M   'P 1'
#
loop_
_entity.id
_entity.type
_entity.pdbx_description
1 polymer ?
#
loop_
_entity_poly.entity_id
_entity_poly.type
_entity_poly.pdbx_seq_one_letter_code
_entity_poly.pdbx_strand_id
1 'polypeptide(L)'
;MKDPDTYWHVMTGRWIIAHGDVPRVDVFSHTAAGTPWIDGEWLSQVVMAVTYDHAGWLGLQALLIACVVATYAIICTFLMHVYPRWVSAVVSVGAIYFALFHLQDMRPHVLAMPLLALWTGLLSQSRGNIWLLCALMVLWANVHGSFILGIAIAAGIGYVSMAILAAAVACINPYGYLLYETVWFQIAYMDVMRQQILELRPINAYDDMVQVIGLLVAAAVALWRGTKLGFRRAFTLCTILFFGLQNRRGLAFFGVTAPLIVAYSPRFSGSVSIPGRSALSDLTSRFNVHSTTE
;
A
#
# COMPACT_ATOMS: atom_id res chain seq x y z
N MET A 1 0.15 -6.31 22.67
CA MET A 1 -1.02 -5.87 21.91
C MET A 1 -2.06 -5.35 22.89
N LYS A 2 -2.42 -4.07 22.75
CA LYS A 2 -3.40 -3.39 23.61
C LYS A 2 -4.62 -2.89 22.82
N ASP A 3 -4.62 -3.20 21.51
CA ASP A 3 -5.61 -2.66 20.59
C ASP A 3 -6.86 -3.54 20.55
N PRO A 4 -8.03 -3.00 20.92
CA PRO A 4 -9.29 -3.73 20.84
C PRO A 4 -9.68 -4.13 19.40
N ASP A 5 -9.24 -3.37 18.39
CA ASP A 5 -9.56 -3.66 16.99
C ASP A 5 -8.99 -5.01 16.52
N THR A 6 -7.84 -5.44 17.05
CA THR A 6 -7.27 -6.76 16.72
C THR A 6 -8.24 -7.89 17.10
N TYR A 7 -8.92 -7.79 18.25
CA TYR A 7 -9.95 -8.77 18.65
C TYR A 7 -11.14 -8.78 17.70
N TRP A 8 -11.58 -7.60 17.32
CA TRP A 8 -12.67 -7.46 16.36
C TRP A 8 -12.35 -8.20 15.06
N HIS A 9 -11.19 -7.97 14.48
CA HIS A 9 -10.77 -8.64 13.25
C HIS A 9 -10.68 -10.16 13.41
N VAL A 10 -10.14 -10.67 14.52
CA VAL A 10 -10.09 -12.10 14.80
C VAL A 10 -11.50 -12.68 14.93
N MET A 11 -12.41 -12.00 15.63
CA MET A 11 -13.79 -12.49 15.80
C MET A 11 -14.57 -12.50 14.48
N THR A 12 -14.39 -11.47 13.65
CA THR A 12 -15.01 -11.42 12.32
C THR A 12 -14.47 -12.54 11.43
N GLY A 13 -13.15 -12.78 11.44
CA GLY A 13 -12.57 -13.89 10.69
C GLY A 13 -13.09 -15.25 11.13
N ARG A 14 -13.27 -15.48 12.44
CA ARG A 14 -13.89 -16.70 12.98
C ARG A 14 -15.35 -16.85 12.53
N TRP A 15 -16.09 -15.75 12.53
CA TRP A 15 -17.46 -15.74 12.04
C TRP A 15 -17.52 -16.16 10.57
N ILE A 16 -16.66 -15.62 9.71
CA ILE A 16 -16.55 -15.94 8.29
C ILE A 16 -16.24 -17.44 8.10
N ILE A 17 -15.26 -17.95 8.85
CA ILE A 17 -14.88 -19.39 8.78
C ILE A 17 -16.04 -20.28 9.21
N ALA A 18 -16.76 -19.92 10.28
CA ALA A 18 -17.86 -20.72 10.80
C ALA A 18 -19.08 -20.74 9.87
N HIS A 19 -19.35 -19.67 9.13
CA HIS A 19 -20.52 -19.55 8.27
C HIS A 19 -20.23 -19.85 6.79
N GLY A 20 -18.94 -19.87 6.39
CA GLY A 20 -18.54 -20.08 4.99
C GLY A 20 -18.93 -18.95 4.04
N ASP A 21 -19.29 -17.78 4.57
CA ASP A 21 -19.67 -16.58 3.81
C ASP A 21 -19.21 -15.32 4.57
N VAL A 22 -19.16 -14.20 3.86
CA VAL A 22 -18.83 -12.90 4.45
C VAL A 22 -20.07 -12.21 5.02
N PRO A 23 -19.97 -11.45 6.12
CA PRO A 23 -21.12 -10.74 6.69
C PRO A 23 -21.59 -9.63 5.73
N ARG A 24 -22.89 -9.54 5.53
CA ARG A 24 -23.54 -8.48 4.72
C ARG A 24 -24.32 -7.51 5.57
N VAL A 25 -24.46 -7.82 6.85
CA VAL A 25 -25.09 -7.00 7.87
C VAL A 25 -24.27 -7.05 9.14
N ASP A 26 -24.37 -6.04 9.96
CA ASP A 26 -23.72 -6.02 11.26
C ASP A 26 -24.29 -7.10 12.17
N VAL A 27 -23.45 -8.06 12.52
CA VAL A 27 -23.76 -9.22 13.38
C VAL A 27 -23.17 -9.10 14.79
N PHE A 28 -22.43 -8.03 15.07
CA PHE A 28 -21.69 -7.87 16.31
C PHE A 28 -22.21 -6.74 17.21
N SER A 29 -22.65 -5.64 16.61
CA SER A 29 -23.09 -4.47 17.38
C SER A 29 -24.42 -4.71 18.05
N HIS A 30 -24.59 -4.18 19.27
CA HIS A 30 -25.88 -4.20 19.95
C HIS A 30 -26.85 -3.16 19.35
N THR A 31 -26.36 -1.97 19.04
CA THR A 31 -27.19 -0.83 18.61
C THR A 31 -27.38 -0.76 17.08
N ALA A 32 -26.50 -1.38 16.30
CA ALA A 32 -26.52 -1.36 14.85
C ALA A 32 -26.77 -2.75 14.23
N ALA A 33 -27.16 -3.74 15.03
CA ALA A 33 -27.42 -5.10 14.57
C ALA A 33 -28.38 -5.13 13.38
N GLY A 34 -28.02 -5.87 12.32
CA GLY A 34 -28.83 -6.00 11.10
C GLY A 34 -28.70 -4.85 10.10
N THR A 35 -27.96 -3.78 10.40
CA THR A 35 -27.67 -2.72 9.41
C THR A 35 -26.74 -3.24 8.31
N PRO A 36 -26.90 -2.78 7.05
CA PRO A 36 -26.01 -3.18 5.97
C PRO A 36 -24.53 -2.92 6.31
N TRP A 37 -23.68 -3.93 6.11
CA TRP A 37 -22.25 -3.84 6.34
C TRP A 37 -21.45 -4.47 5.20
N ILE A 38 -20.44 -3.77 4.71
CA ILE A 38 -19.52 -4.21 3.69
C ILE A 38 -18.14 -4.34 4.34
N ASP A 39 -17.68 -5.57 4.51
CA ASP A 39 -16.39 -5.87 5.12
C ASP A 39 -15.28 -5.94 4.06
N GLY A 40 -14.65 -4.80 3.77
CA GLY A 40 -13.57 -4.69 2.79
C GLY A 40 -12.26 -5.34 3.20
N GLU A 41 -12.19 -6.00 4.37
CA GLU A 41 -10.96 -6.56 4.95
C GLU A 41 -11.09 -8.05 5.29
N TRP A 42 -12.14 -8.68 4.78
CA TRP A 42 -12.55 -10.04 5.15
C TRP A 42 -11.42 -11.08 5.06
N LEU A 43 -10.57 -11.02 4.03
CA LEU A 43 -9.49 -11.99 3.84
C LEU A 43 -8.39 -11.80 4.90
N SER A 44 -8.07 -10.57 5.25
CA SER A 44 -7.14 -10.26 6.35
C SER A 44 -7.65 -10.81 7.67
N GLN A 45 -8.93 -10.68 7.93
CA GLN A 45 -9.57 -11.13 9.17
C GLN A 45 -9.56 -12.66 9.26
N VAL A 46 -9.81 -13.35 8.14
CA VAL A 46 -9.66 -14.83 8.07
C VAL A 46 -8.21 -15.25 8.37
N VAL A 47 -7.22 -14.59 7.75
CA VAL A 47 -5.79 -14.86 8.01
C VAL A 47 -5.44 -14.61 9.48
N MET A 48 -5.93 -13.53 10.06
CA MET A 48 -5.70 -13.21 11.47
C MET A 48 -6.37 -14.21 12.40
N ALA A 49 -7.60 -14.65 12.11
CA ALA A 49 -8.32 -15.65 12.90
C ALA A 49 -7.59 -17.01 12.87
N VAL A 50 -7.22 -17.51 11.69
CA VAL A 50 -6.47 -18.75 11.53
C VAL A 50 -5.15 -18.67 12.29
N THR A 51 -4.41 -17.58 12.14
CA THR A 51 -3.14 -17.39 12.83
C THR A 51 -3.31 -17.37 14.35
N TYR A 52 -4.32 -16.68 14.83
CA TYR A 52 -4.62 -16.61 16.26
C TYR A 52 -5.05 -17.96 16.83
N ASP A 53 -5.87 -18.71 16.12
CA ASP A 53 -6.37 -20.01 16.57
C ASP A 53 -5.26 -21.06 16.67
N HIS A 54 -4.23 -20.98 15.82
CA HIS A 54 -3.09 -21.89 15.84
C HIS A 54 -1.99 -21.49 16.84
N ALA A 55 -1.71 -20.19 16.99
CA ALA A 55 -0.55 -19.71 17.73
C ALA A 55 -0.82 -18.52 18.67
N GLY A 56 -2.09 -18.17 18.89
CA GLY A 56 -2.48 -17.08 19.79
C GLY A 56 -1.86 -15.74 19.41
N TRP A 57 -1.60 -14.93 20.44
CA TRP A 57 -0.96 -13.61 20.28
C TRP A 57 0.43 -13.68 19.70
N LEU A 58 1.21 -14.72 19.99
CA LEU A 58 2.54 -14.91 19.41
C LEU A 58 2.46 -15.13 17.91
N GLY A 59 1.44 -15.85 17.43
CA GLY A 59 1.17 -16.01 16.00
C GLY A 59 0.91 -14.69 15.30
N LEU A 60 0.06 -13.83 15.87
CA LEU A 60 -0.21 -12.50 15.32
C LEU A 60 1.02 -11.60 15.32
N GLN A 61 1.86 -11.65 16.36
CA GLN A 61 3.12 -10.92 16.39
C GLN A 61 4.10 -11.43 15.33
N ALA A 62 4.19 -12.75 15.17
CA ALA A 62 5.02 -13.35 14.12
C ALA A 62 4.54 -12.94 12.71
N LEU A 63 3.23 -12.91 12.48
CA LEU A 63 2.62 -12.45 11.23
C LEU A 63 2.95 -10.97 10.95
N LEU A 64 2.82 -10.11 11.96
CA LEU A 64 3.21 -8.70 11.86
C LEU A 64 4.68 -8.55 11.46
N ILE A 65 5.58 -9.24 12.16
CA ILE A 65 7.02 -9.23 11.87
C ILE A 65 7.28 -9.75 10.44
N ALA A 66 6.63 -10.83 10.03
CA ALA A 66 6.76 -11.38 8.69
C ALA A 66 6.35 -10.38 7.60
N CYS A 67 5.23 -9.65 7.78
CA CYS A 67 4.79 -8.61 6.87
C CYS A 67 5.78 -7.44 6.79
N VAL A 68 6.32 -7.00 7.93
CA VAL A 68 7.33 -5.94 8.02
C VAL A 68 8.61 -6.36 7.29
N VAL A 69 9.11 -7.57 7.57
CA VAL A 69 10.31 -8.13 6.93
C VAL A 69 10.09 -8.30 5.43
N ALA A 70 8.93 -8.80 5.00
CA ALA A 70 8.58 -8.92 3.59
C ALA A 70 8.56 -7.54 2.90
N THR A 71 7.94 -6.54 3.52
CA THR A 71 7.92 -5.17 2.97
C THR A 71 9.33 -4.61 2.84
N TYR A 72 10.17 -4.76 3.88
CA TYR A 72 11.57 -4.37 3.86
C TYR A 72 12.32 -5.06 2.71
N ALA A 73 12.21 -6.38 2.63
CA ALA A 73 12.92 -7.18 1.64
C ALA A 73 12.52 -6.79 0.20
N ILE A 74 11.23 -6.53 -0.02
CA ILE A 74 10.72 -6.08 -1.32
C ILE A 74 11.33 -4.71 -1.67
N ILE A 75 11.21 -3.71 -0.79
CA ILE A 75 11.77 -2.37 -1.04
C ILE A 75 13.27 -2.46 -1.29
N CYS A 76 14.01 -3.17 -0.43
CA CYS A 76 15.44 -3.32 -0.54
C CYS A 76 15.86 -3.98 -1.86
N THR A 77 15.17 -5.05 -2.26
CA THR A 77 15.42 -5.76 -3.52
C THR A 77 15.24 -4.83 -4.73
N PHE A 78 14.15 -4.06 -4.77
CA PHE A 78 13.93 -3.09 -5.82
C PHE A 78 15.02 -2.00 -5.82
N LEU A 79 15.38 -1.46 -4.67
CA LEU A 79 16.39 -0.41 -4.57
C LEU A 79 17.79 -0.90 -4.94
N MET A 80 18.15 -2.18 -4.66
CA MET A 80 19.45 -2.77 -5.06
C MET A 80 19.68 -2.81 -6.57
N HIS A 81 18.63 -2.65 -7.40
CA HIS A 81 18.81 -2.50 -8.84
C HIS A 81 19.32 -1.10 -9.25
N VAL A 82 19.24 -0.12 -8.35
CA VAL A 82 19.57 1.29 -8.63
C VAL A 82 20.70 1.79 -7.73
N TYR A 83 20.77 1.31 -6.49
CA TYR A 83 21.70 1.77 -5.47
C TYR A 83 22.63 0.66 -4.95
N PRO A 84 23.79 1.01 -4.38
CA PRO A 84 24.61 0.07 -3.63
C PRO A 84 23.81 -0.60 -2.50
N ARG A 85 24.16 -1.84 -2.15
CA ARG A 85 23.45 -2.65 -1.14
C ARG A 85 23.23 -1.92 0.18
N TRP A 86 24.28 -1.24 0.70
CA TRP A 86 24.19 -0.53 1.97
C TRP A 86 23.22 0.66 1.92
N VAL A 87 23.19 1.42 0.80
CA VAL A 87 22.24 2.52 0.60
C VAL A 87 20.83 1.96 0.55
N SER A 88 20.61 0.89 -0.20
CA SER A 88 19.31 0.22 -0.31
C SER A 88 18.80 -0.23 1.05
N ALA A 89 19.67 -0.85 1.85
CA ALA A 89 19.32 -1.28 3.21
C ALA A 89 18.94 -0.10 4.11
N VAL A 90 19.75 0.96 4.15
CA VAL A 90 19.49 2.15 4.98
C VAL A 90 18.17 2.85 4.57
N VAL A 91 17.96 3.04 3.26
CA VAL A 91 16.71 3.66 2.77
C VAL A 91 15.50 2.80 3.08
N SER A 92 15.62 1.47 2.96
CA SER A 92 14.52 0.55 3.30
C SER A 92 14.20 0.54 4.79
N VAL A 93 15.21 0.62 5.66
CA VAL A 93 15.00 0.79 7.12
C VAL A 93 14.28 2.10 7.40
N GLY A 94 14.70 3.21 6.78
CA GLY A 94 14.01 4.49 6.91
C GLY A 94 12.56 4.44 6.44
N ALA A 95 12.29 3.78 5.31
CA ALA A 95 10.93 3.59 4.79
C ALA A 95 10.04 2.82 5.78
N ILE A 96 10.56 1.71 6.33
CA ILE A 96 9.85 0.91 7.32
C ILE A 96 9.70 1.66 8.65
N TYR A 97 10.68 2.46 9.05
CA TYR A 97 10.56 3.25 10.27
C TYR A 97 9.34 4.19 10.24
N PHE A 98 9.09 4.85 9.11
CA PHE A 98 7.88 5.64 8.91
C PHE A 98 6.60 4.79 9.00
N ALA A 99 6.68 3.53 8.56
CA ALA A 99 5.57 2.59 8.64
C ALA A 99 5.39 2.02 10.06
N LEU A 100 6.48 1.65 10.74
CA LEU A 100 6.47 0.94 12.03
C LEU A 100 5.84 1.75 13.17
N PHE A 101 5.98 3.07 13.17
CA PHE A 101 5.40 3.89 14.24
C PHE A 101 3.88 3.71 14.36
N HIS A 102 3.23 3.29 13.27
CA HIS A 102 1.80 3.00 13.22
C HIS A 102 1.48 1.50 13.15
N LEU A 103 2.50 0.62 13.16
CA LEU A 103 2.37 -0.83 13.07
C LEU A 103 2.62 -1.52 14.42
N GLN A 104 2.11 -0.95 15.51
CA GLN A 104 2.32 -1.53 16.85
C GLN A 104 1.47 -2.78 17.08
N ASP A 105 0.34 -2.89 16.41
CA ASP A 105 -0.61 -3.98 16.52
C ASP A 105 -0.93 -4.59 15.16
N MET A 106 -1.28 -5.90 15.16
CA MET A 106 -1.64 -6.59 13.92
C MET A 106 -3.02 -6.16 13.46
N ARG A 107 -3.06 -5.48 12.33
CA ARG A 107 -4.28 -4.98 11.68
C ARG A 107 -4.26 -5.29 10.18
N PRO A 108 -5.39 -5.30 9.48
CA PRO A 108 -5.48 -5.62 8.05
C PRO A 108 -4.54 -4.83 7.14
N HIS A 109 -4.32 -3.53 7.42
CA HIS A 109 -3.41 -2.69 6.61
C HIS A 109 -1.95 -3.18 6.63
N VAL A 110 -1.53 -3.92 7.67
CA VAL A 110 -0.18 -4.50 7.75
C VAL A 110 0.03 -5.55 6.66
N LEU A 111 -0.99 -6.38 6.39
CA LEU A 111 -0.97 -7.37 5.31
C LEU A 111 -0.93 -6.71 3.92
N ALA A 112 -1.45 -5.50 3.79
CA ALA A 112 -1.43 -4.75 2.53
C ALA A 112 -0.07 -4.09 2.23
N MET A 113 0.81 -3.87 3.21
CA MET A 113 2.10 -3.19 3.01
C MET A 113 3.03 -3.90 2.01
N PRO A 114 3.28 -5.23 2.09
CA PRO A 114 4.08 -5.92 1.09
C PRO A 114 3.45 -5.88 -0.31
N LEU A 115 2.11 -5.88 -0.41
CA LEU A 115 1.40 -5.75 -1.69
C LEU A 115 1.60 -4.35 -2.29
N LEU A 116 1.50 -3.30 -1.48
CA LEU A 116 1.79 -1.93 -1.88
C LEU A 116 3.24 -1.76 -2.36
N ALA A 117 4.21 -2.31 -1.62
CA ALA A 117 5.62 -2.26 -2.01
C ALA A 117 5.87 -2.98 -3.33
N LEU A 118 5.34 -4.18 -3.49
CA LEU A 118 5.48 -4.98 -4.71
C LEU A 118 4.81 -4.30 -5.91
N TRP A 119 3.59 -3.85 -5.77
CA TRP A 119 2.83 -3.10 -6.78
C TRP A 119 3.60 -1.86 -7.25
N THR A 120 4.01 -1.02 -6.32
CA THR A 120 4.73 0.23 -6.61
C THR A 120 6.07 -0.05 -7.28
N GLY A 121 6.81 -1.04 -6.80
CA GLY A 121 8.09 -1.45 -7.36
C GLY A 121 7.97 -1.96 -8.80
N LEU A 122 7.02 -2.85 -9.07
CA LEU A 122 6.76 -3.39 -10.42
C LEU A 122 6.36 -2.30 -11.41
N LEU A 123 5.45 -1.41 -11.03
CA LEU A 123 5.04 -0.28 -11.87
C LEU A 123 6.19 0.71 -12.10
N SER A 124 6.96 1.03 -11.06
CA SER A 124 8.07 1.99 -11.17
C SER A 124 9.19 1.48 -12.07
N GLN A 125 9.44 0.16 -12.10
CA GLN A 125 10.40 -0.47 -13.01
C GLN A 125 9.87 -0.73 -14.43
N SER A 126 8.57 -0.54 -14.68
CA SER A 126 7.90 -0.94 -15.94
C SER A 126 8.07 -2.44 -16.26
N ARG A 127 8.15 -3.29 -15.23
CA ARG A 127 8.41 -4.74 -15.36
C ARG A 127 7.21 -5.61 -15.01
N GLY A 128 6.10 -5.01 -14.61
CA GLY A 128 4.92 -5.76 -14.19
C GLY A 128 4.29 -6.52 -15.36
N ASN A 129 4.25 -7.87 -15.27
CA ASN A 129 3.35 -8.63 -16.11
C ASN A 129 1.91 -8.26 -15.75
N ILE A 130 1.06 -8.03 -16.75
CA ILE A 130 -0.33 -7.60 -16.57
C ILE A 130 -1.11 -8.61 -15.71
N TRP A 131 -0.90 -9.91 -15.90
CA TRP A 131 -1.57 -10.94 -15.12
C TRP A 131 -1.14 -10.94 -13.66
N LEU A 132 0.14 -10.72 -13.40
CA LEU A 132 0.65 -10.57 -12.03
C LEU A 132 0.06 -9.32 -11.36
N LEU A 133 0.01 -8.19 -12.07
CA LEU A 133 -0.58 -6.96 -11.54
C LEU A 133 -2.08 -7.14 -11.27
N CYS A 134 -2.83 -7.79 -12.17
CA CYS A 134 -4.22 -8.12 -11.92
C CYS A 134 -4.40 -9.02 -10.69
N ALA A 135 -3.63 -10.09 -10.58
CA ALA A 135 -3.69 -11.00 -9.43
C ALA A 135 -3.35 -10.29 -8.10
N LEU A 136 -2.32 -9.43 -8.11
CA LEU A 136 -1.98 -8.61 -6.94
C LEU A 136 -3.10 -7.66 -6.56
N MET A 137 -3.76 -7.03 -7.53
CA MET A 137 -4.87 -6.12 -7.27
C MET A 137 -6.09 -6.85 -6.71
N VAL A 138 -6.44 -8.01 -7.28
CA VAL A 138 -7.52 -8.86 -6.74
C VAL A 138 -7.21 -9.25 -5.30
N LEU A 139 -5.99 -9.75 -5.03
CA LEU A 139 -5.57 -10.09 -3.67
C LEU A 139 -5.68 -8.87 -2.74
N TRP A 140 -5.17 -7.72 -3.16
CA TRP A 140 -5.15 -6.52 -2.34
C TRP A 140 -6.56 -5.99 -2.03
N ALA A 141 -7.46 -5.99 -3.01
CA ALA A 141 -8.85 -5.56 -2.83
C ALA A 141 -9.62 -6.43 -1.82
N ASN A 142 -9.22 -7.70 -1.65
CA ASN A 142 -9.79 -8.61 -0.65
C ASN A 142 -9.07 -8.52 0.72
N VAL A 143 -7.88 -7.94 0.77
CA VAL A 143 -7.06 -7.79 1.99
C VAL A 143 -7.37 -6.50 2.72
N HIS A 144 -7.45 -5.35 2.00
CA HIS A 144 -7.60 -4.04 2.66
C HIS A 144 -8.03 -2.93 1.68
N GLY A 145 -8.85 -2.01 2.13
CA GLY A 145 -9.35 -0.86 1.36
C GLY A 145 -8.27 0.06 0.76
N SER A 146 -7.00 -0.04 1.20
CA SER A 146 -5.89 0.71 0.60
C SER A 146 -5.56 0.31 -0.85
N PHE A 147 -6.22 -0.69 -1.44
CA PHE A 147 -6.09 -1.04 -2.86
C PHE A 147 -6.37 0.18 -3.78
N ILE A 148 -7.23 1.09 -3.33
CA ILE A 148 -7.52 2.33 -4.05
C ILE A 148 -6.26 3.20 -4.28
N LEU A 149 -5.31 3.15 -3.33
CA LEU A 149 -4.02 3.82 -3.49
C LEU A 149 -3.21 3.20 -4.63
N GLY A 150 -3.28 1.87 -4.80
CA GLY A 150 -2.64 1.18 -5.93
C GLY A 150 -3.17 1.66 -7.28
N ILE A 151 -4.48 1.85 -7.42
CA ILE A 151 -5.13 2.42 -8.60
C ILE A 151 -4.65 3.86 -8.82
N ALA A 152 -4.65 4.68 -7.77
CA ALA A 152 -4.20 6.07 -7.83
C ALA A 152 -2.71 6.20 -8.22
N ILE A 153 -1.84 5.33 -7.69
CA ILE A 153 -0.42 5.27 -8.07
C ILE A 153 -0.28 4.93 -9.56
N ALA A 154 -0.98 3.91 -10.05
CA ALA A 154 -0.91 3.53 -11.46
C ALA A 154 -1.33 4.68 -12.39
N ALA A 155 -2.44 5.35 -12.09
CA ALA A 155 -2.91 6.52 -12.84
C ALA A 155 -1.91 7.69 -12.77
N GLY A 156 -1.43 8.00 -11.56
CA GLY A 156 -0.56 9.15 -11.29
C GLY A 156 0.80 9.04 -11.98
N ILE A 157 1.43 7.86 -12.00
CA ILE A 157 2.70 7.65 -12.72
C ILE A 157 2.54 7.43 -14.23
N GLY A 158 1.29 7.37 -14.73
CA GLY A 158 0.97 7.39 -16.15
C GLY A 158 0.46 6.09 -16.77
N TYR A 159 0.23 5.05 -15.96
CA TYR A 159 -0.35 3.78 -16.43
C TYR A 159 -1.88 3.79 -16.32
N VAL A 160 -2.54 4.70 -17.04
CA VAL A 160 -4.00 4.92 -16.95
C VAL A 160 -4.78 3.67 -17.33
N SER A 161 -4.39 2.95 -18.38
CA SER A 161 -5.03 1.69 -18.77
C SER A 161 -4.93 0.62 -17.71
N MET A 162 -3.77 0.54 -17.02
CA MET A 162 -3.58 -0.37 -15.89
C MET A 162 -4.43 0.07 -14.68
N ALA A 163 -4.58 1.36 -14.43
CA ALA A 163 -5.44 1.86 -13.38
C ALA A 163 -6.92 1.49 -13.61
N ILE A 164 -7.40 1.63 -14.85
CA ILE A 164 -8.76 1.23 -15.24
C ILE A 164 -8.94 -0.28 -15.08
N LEU A 165 -7.98 -1.08 -15.55
CA LEU A 165 -8.03 -2.53 -15.40
C LEU A 165 -7.98 -2.94 -13.93
N ALA A 166 -7.10 -2.31 -13.14
CA ALA A 166 -7.00 -2.54 -11.69
C ALA A 166 -8.33 -2.23 -10.97
N ALA A 167 -8.98 -1.14 -11.34
CA ALA A 167 -10.30 -0.81 -10.82
C ALA A 167 -11.35 -1.87 -11.19
N ALA A 168 -11.32 -2.39 -12.41
CA ALA A 168 -12.25 -3.43 -12.84
C ALA A 168 -12.01 -4.76 -12.11
N VAL A 169 -10.75 -5.23 -12.02
CA VAL A 169 -10.43 -6.51 -11.37
C VAL A 169 -10.56 -6.45 -9.85
N ALA A 170 -10.47 -5.27 -9.23
CA ALA A 170 -10.76 -5.09 -7.81
C ALA A 170 -12.21 -5.45 -7.44
N CYS A 171 -13.14 -5.46 -8.41
CA CYS A 171 -14.49 -5.96 -8.21
C CYS A 171 -14.58 -7.49 -8.06
N ILE A 172 -13.47 -8.23 -8.23
CA ILE A 172 -13.39 -9.68 -7.96
C ILE A 172 -13.23 -9.88 -6.44
N ASN A 173 -14.30 -9.65 -5.73
CA ASN A 173 -14.44 -9.79 -4.28
C ASN A 173 -15.90 -10.16 -3.95
N PRO A 174 -16.24 -10.61 -2.72
CA PRO A 174 -17.59 -11.02 -2.35
C PRO A 174 -18.68 -9.94 -2.46
N TYR A 175 -18.28 -8.66 -2.47
CA TYR A 175 -19.19 -7.52 -2.52
C TYR A 175 -19.24 -6.85 -3.92
N GLY A 176 -18.39 -7.29 -4.86
CA GLY A 176 -18.33 -6.71 -6.19
C GLY A 176 -17.97 -5.21 -6.16
N TYR A 177 -18.69 -4.39 -6.91
CA TYR A 177 -18.48 -2.94 -6.96
C TYR A 177 -18.87 -2.21 -5.66
N LEU A 178 -19.68 -2.82 -4.80
CA LEU A 178 -20.06 -2.23 -3.51
C LEU A 178 -18.84 -2.00 -2.60
N LEU A 179 -17.72 -2.69 -2.84
CA LEU A 179 -16.47 -2.44 -2.12
C LEU A 179 -16.03 -0.96 -2.22
N TYR A 180 -16.35 -0.27 -3.30
CA TYR A 180 -16.03 1.16 -3.46
C TYR A 180 -16.86 2.07 -2.56
N GLU A 181 -18.02 1.62 -2.11
CA GLU A 181 -18.83 2.36 -1.15
C GLU A 181 -18.13 2.49 0.20
N THR A 182 -17.37 1.47 0.63
CA THR A 182 -16.57 1.55 1.87
C THR A 182 -15.52 2.65 1.79
N VAL A 183 -14.86 2.79 0.64
CA VAL A 183 -13.86 3.85 0.40
C VAL A 183 -14.54 5.22 0.41
N TRP A 184 -15.67 5.34 -0.27
CA TRP A 184 -16.45 6.57 -0.28
C TRP A 184 -16.94 6.95 1.12
N PHE A 185 -17.46 5.99 1.88
CA PHE A 185 -17.88 6.18 3.26
C PHE A 185 -16.72 6.68 4.14
N GLN A 186 -15.55 6.07 4.05
CA GLN A 186 -14.37 6.51 4.78
C GLN A 186 -13.98 7.96 4.44
N ILE A 187 -14.06 8.35 3.18
CA ILE A 187 -13.77 9.73 2.76
C ILE A 187 -14.84 10.69 3.29
N ALA A 188 -16.11 10.35 3.13
CA ALA A 188 -17.23 11.20 3.52
C ALA A 188 -17.31 11.45 5.04
N TYR A 189 -16.97 10.44 5.84
CA TYR A 189 -17.04 10.51 7.31
C TYR A 189 -15.67 10.67 7.98
N MET A 190 -14.64 11.03 7.22
CA MET A 190 -13.27 11.16 7.73
C MET A 190 -13.18 12.09 8.94
N ASP A 191 -13.87 13.22 8.94
CA ASP A 191 -13.82 14.19 10.03
C ASP A 191 -14.44 13.65 11.33
N VAL A 192 -15.49 12.83 11.22
CA VAL A 192 -16.09 12.15 12.38
C VAL A 192 -15.14 11.06 12.90
N MET A 193 -14.56 10.27 11.99
CA MET A 193 -13.60 9.21 12.35
C MET A 193 -12.34 9.78 13.03
N ARG A 194 -11.84 10.93 12.61
CA ARG A 194 -10.67 11.61 13.20
C ARG A 194 -10.89 11.99 14.68
N GLN A 195 -12.12 12.23 15.09
CA GLN A 195 -12.44 12.55 16.48
C GLN A 195 -12.27 11.32 17.39
N GLN A 196 -12.58 10.15 16.86
CA GLN A 196 -12.58 8.88 17.59
C GLN A 196 -11.26 8.11 17.46
N ILE A 197 -10.61 8.16 16.30
CA ILE A 197 -9.44 7.34 15.96
C ILE A 197 -8.20 8.23 15.87
N LEU A 198 -7.27 8.07 16.81
CA LEU A 198 -6.04 8.88 16.90
C LEU A 198 -5.16 8.78 15.63
N GLU A 199 -5.10 7.62 15.02
CA GLU A 199 -4.29 7.36 13.83
C GLU A 199 -4.80 8.06 12.57
N LEU A 200 -6.07 8.45 12.54
CA LEU A 200 -6.69 9.20 11.45
C LEU A 200 -6.54 10.73 11.62
N ARG A 201 -5.99 11.19 12.74
CA ARG A 201 -5.72 12.61 12.96
C ARG A 201 -4.58 13.11 12.08
N PRO A 202 -4.61 14.39 11.69
CA PRO A 202 -3.48 15.04 11.04
C PRO A 202 -2.22 14.96 11.88
N ILE A 203 -1.06 15.03 11.19
CA ILE A 203 0.23 15.11 11.87
C ILE A 203 0.30 16.38 12.70
N ASN A 204 0.76 16.22 13.93
CA ASN A 204 1.09 17.33 14.82
C ASN A 204 2.62 17.39 14.97
N ALA A 205 3.22 18.55 14.70
CA ALA A 205 4.67 18.72 14.77
C ALA A 205 5.28 18.39 16.14
N TYR A 206 4.52 18.49 17.23
CA TYR A 206 4.98 18.12 18.57
C TYR A 206 4.93 16.62 18.81
N ASP A 207 3.79 15.98 18.49
CA ASP A 207 3.58 14.55 18.77
C ASP A 207 4.33 13.66 17.76
N ASP A 208 4.51 14.16 16.52
CA ASP A 208 5.06 13.42 15.40
C ASP A 208 6.42 14.01 14.94
N MET A 209 7.17 14.64 15.84
CA MET A 209 8.41 15.36 15.53
C MET A 209 9.42 14.51 14.76
N VAL A 210 9.53 13.24 15.09
CA VAL A 210 10.47 12.32 14.45
C VAL A 210 10.09 12.09 12.98
N GLN A 211 8.80 11.94 12.68
CA GLN A 211 8.28 11.78 11.32
C GLN A 211 8.51 13.07 10.52
N VAL A 212 8.24 14.23 11.13
CA VAL A 212 8.46 15.54 10.49
C VAL A 212 9.95 15.73 10.16
N ILE A 213 10.85 15.42 11.08
CA ILE A 213 12.31 15.48 10.84
C ILE A 213 12.70 14.53 9.71
N GLY A 214 12.20 13.30 9.72
CA GLY A 214 12.46 12.32 8.67
C GLY A 214 12.01 12.79 7.29
N LEU A 215 10.83 13.42 7.18
CA LEU A 215 10.33 14.01 5.93
C LEU A 215 11.23 15.16 5.45
N LEU A 216 11.66 16.04 6.36
CA LEU A 216 12.57 17.16 6.04
C LEU A 216 13.92 16.64 5.57
N VAL A 217 14.48 15.62 6.21
CA VAL A 217 15.73 14.98 5.79
C VAL A 217 15.58 14.34 4.41
N ALA A 218 14.50 13.59 4.18
CA ALA A 218 14.22 12.97 2.87
C ALA A 218 14.08 14.03 1.76
N ALA A 219 13.38 15.13 2.03
CA ALA A 219 13.24 16.25 1.10
C ALA A 219 14.60 16.93 0.83
N ALA A 220 15.39 17.20 1.88
CA ALA A 220 16.72 17.81 1.75
C ALA A 220 17.66 16.93 0.92
N VAL A 221 17.67 15.60 1.16
CA VAL A 221 18.48 14.65 0.35
C VAL A 221 18.02 14.63 -1.10
N ALA A 222 16.72 14.64 -1.36
CA ALA A 222 16.17 14.68 -2.72
C ALA A 222 16.56 15.95 -3.46
N LEU A 223 16.49 17.11 -2.80
CA LEU A 223 16.89 18.40 -3.33
C LEU A 223 18.41 18.46 -3.57
N TRP A 224 19.22 18.02 -2.60
CA TRP A 224 20.67 18.03 -2.71
C TRP A 224 21.17 17.14 -3.86
N ARG A 225 20.54 16.00 -4.07
CA ARG A 225 20.87 15.11 -5.21
C ARG A 225 20.34 15.61 -6.55
N GLY A 226 19.57 16.71 -6.56
CA GLY A 226 19.02 17.30 -7.78
C GLY A 226 18.17 16.28 -8.57
N THR A 227 17.38 15.45 -7.86
CA THR A 227 16.50 14.48 -8.48
C THR A 227 15.46 15.19 -9.34
N LYS A 228 15.55 15.05 -10.67
CA LYS A 228 14.49 15.50 -11.57
C LYS A 228 13.39 14.44 -11.59
N LEU A 229 12.44 14.59 -10.69
CA LEU A 229 11.17 13.89 -10.81
C LEU A 229 10.41 14.49 -12.00
N GLY A 230 10.01 13.65 -12.96
CA GLY A 230 9.05 14.10 -13.96
C GLY A 230 7.74 14.50 -13.27
N PHE A 231 7.00 15.46 -13.88
CA PHE A 231 5.78 16.05 -13.31
C PHE A 231 4.81 15.01 -12.72
N ARG A 232 4.52 13.92 -13.44
CA ARG A 232 3.60 12.87 -12.99
C ARG A 232 4.03 12.22 -11.67
N ARG A 233 5.32 11.85 -11.57
CA ARG A 233 5.84 11.21 -10.33
C ARG A 233 5.89 12.20 -9.17
N ALA A 234 6.28 13.45 -9.44
CA ALA A 234 6.25 14.50 -8.43
C ALA A 234 4.83 14.75 -7.92
N PHE A 235 3.86 14.88 -8.82
CA PHE A 235 2.46 15.05 -8.48
C PHE A 235 1.92 13.88 -7.66
N THR A 236 2.21 12.63 -8.08
CA THR A 236 1.81 11.42 -7.33
C THR A 236 2.38 11.42 -5.91
N LEU A 237 3.67 11.73 -5.76
CA LEU A 237 4.29 11.80 -4.43
C LEU A 237 3.73 12.92 -3.57
N CYS A 238 3.48 14.10 -4.15
CA CYS A 238 2.85 15.21 -3.42
C CYS A 238 1.44 14.85 -2.96
N THR A 239 0.67 14.14 -3.80
CA THR A 239 -0.68 13.68 -3.45
C THR A 239 -0.64 12.67 -2.31
N ILE A 240 0.23 11.65 -2.39
CA ILE A 240 0.36 10.64 -1.32
C ILE A 240 0.85 11.30 -0.02
N LEU A 241 1.82 12.23 -0.13
CA LEU A 241 2.31 12.99 1.03
C LEU A 241 1.21 13.85 1.65
N PHE A 242 0.43 14.56 0.83
CA PHE A 242 -0.69 15.38 1.32
C PHE A 242 -1.68 14.54 2.13
N PHE A 243 -2.09 13.37 1.60
CA PHE A 243 -2.94 12.45 2.36
C PHE A 243 -2.24 11.90 3.62
N GLY A 244 -0.94 11.67 3.56
CA GLY A 244 -0.13 11.28 4.71
C GLY A 244 -0.07 12.35 5.80
N LEU A 245 0.00 13.62 5.43
CA LEU A 245 -0.02 14.73 6.39
C LEU A 245 -1.39 14.92 7.03
N GLN A 246 -2.45 14.62 6.28
CA GLN A 246 -3.83 14.68 6.78
C GLN A 246 -4.22 13.49 7.67
N ASN A 247 -3.42 12.44 7.68
CA ASN A 247 -3.74 11.18 8.34
C ASN A 247 -2.43 10.46 8.69
N ARG A 248 -2.14 10.30 9.99
CA ARG A 248 -0.90 9.64 10.46
C ARG A 248 -0.67 8.27 9.80
N ARG A 249 -1.72 7.47 9.62
CA ARG A 249 -1.64 6.17 8.93
C ARG A 249 -1.16 6.30 7.47
N GLY A 250 -1.51 7.40 6.80
CA GLY A 250 -1.10 7.68 5.42
C GLY A 250 0.41 7.87 5.25
N LEU A 251 1.14 8.26 6.30
CA LEU A 251 2.61 8.35 6.25
C LEU A 251 3.29 7.01 6.05
N ALA A 252 2.72 5.93 6.57
CA ALA A 252 3.22 4.59 6.33
C ALA A 252 3.20 4.26 4.83
N PHE A 253 2.11 4.60 4.15
CA PHE A 253 1.98 4.41 2.70
C PHE A 253 2.97 5.27 1.92
N PHE A 254 3.18 6.53 2.33
CA PHE A 254 4.20 7.40 1.75
C PHE A 254 5.61 6.83 1.95
N GLY A 255 5.94 6.39 3.15
CA GLY A 255 7.23 5.76 3.48
C GLY A 255 7.56 4.58 2.56
N VAL A 256 6.60 3.71 2.31
CA VAL A 256 6.75 2.53 1.44
C VAL A 256 6.88 2.92 -0.04
N THR A 257 6.08 3.87 -0.51
CA THR A 257 5.97 4.20 -1.95
C THR A 257 7.04 5.17 -2.43
N ALA A 258 7.39 6.17 -1.62
CA ALA A 258 8.27 7.26 -2.04
C ALA A 258 9.66 6.79 -2.51
N PRO A 259 10.40 5.94 -1.78
CA PRO A 259 11.72 5.50 -2.23
C PRO A 259 11.66 4.73 -3.56
N LEU A 260 10.60 3.95 -3.78
CA LEU A 260 10.40 3.17 -5.01
C LEU A 260 10.09 4.07 -6.21
N ILE A 261 9.23 5.08 -6.06
CA ILE A 261 8.89 6.03 -7.13
C ILE A 261 10.10 6.91 -7.47
N VAL A 262 10.85 7.36 -6.47
CA VAL A 262 12.04 8.22 -6.64
C VAL A 262 13.18 7.47 -7.30
N ALA A 263 13.47 6.24 -6.89
CA ALA A 263 14.59 5.44 -7.39
C ALA A 263 14.55 5.23 -8.91
N TYR A 264 13.36 5.06 -9.45
CA TYR A 264 13.17 4.81 -10.89
C TYR A 264 12.83 6.06 -11.71
N SER A 265 13.18 7.24 -11.22
CA SER A 265 13.02 8.48 -12.01
C SER A 265 14.07 8.56 -13.13
N PRO A 266 13.79 9.23 -14.26
CA PRO A 266 14.61 9.20 -15.49
C PRO A 266 16.09 9.57 -15.31
N ARG A 267 16.46 10.28 -14.24
CA ARG A 267 17.85 10.67 -13.99
C ARG A 267 18.76 9.54 -13.51
N PHE A 268 18.21 8.54 -12.84
CA PHE A 268 19.01 7.40 -12.36
C PHE A 268 19.26 6.35 -13.43
N SER A 269 18.50 6.35 -14.52
CA SER A 269 18.71 5.41 -15.64
C SER A 269 19.84 5.81 -16.58
N GLY A 270 20.38 7.03 -16.45
CA GLY A 270 21.41 7.58 -17.35
C GLY A 270 22.87 7.29 -16.97
N SER A 271 23.14 6.83 -15.74
CA SER A 271 24.51 6.65 -15.23
C SER A 271 24.93 5.22 -14.90
N VAL A 272 24.03 4.24 -15.04
CA VAL A 272 24.35 2.82 -14.83
C VAL A 272 24.14 2.08 -16.13
N SER A 273 25.22 1.83 -16.86
CA SER A 273 25.22 0.86 -17.95
C SER A 273 25.02 -0.54 -17.35
N ILE A 274 23.80 -1.00 -17.32
CA ILE A 274 23.49 -2.38 -16.93
C ILE A 274 23.80 -3.28 -18.14
N PRO A 275 24.71 -4.25 -18.03
CA PRO A 275 24.91 -5.24 -19.08
C PRO A 275 23.58 -5.99 -19.30
N GLY A 276 23.03 -5.95 -20.50
CA GLY A 276 21.78 -6.64 -20.86
C GLY A 276 20.65 -5.74 -21.41
N ARG A 277 20.89 -4.46 -21.65
CA ARG A 277 19.86 -3.51 -22.12
C ARG A 277 19.40 -3.73 -23.57
N SER A 278 20.11 -4.53 -24.38
CA SER A 278 19.71 -4.84 -25.76
C SER A 278 18.47 -5.72 -25.89
N ALA A 279 18.15 -6.52 -24.86
CA ALA A 279 16.93 -7.35 -24.85
C ALA A 279 15.66 -6.59 -24.45
N LEU A 280 15.78 -5.40 -23.84
CA LEU A 280 14.66 -4.60 -23.36
C LEU A 280 14.12 -3.61 -24.40
N SER A 281 14.95 -3.19 -25.37
CA SER A 281 14.49 -2.35 -26.48
C SER A 281 13.53 -3.11 -27.41
N ASP A 282 13.69 -4.42 -27.53
CA ASP A 282 12.82 -5.27 -28.37
C ASP A 282 11.44 -5.52 -27.75
N LEU A 283 11.30 -5.44 -26.43
CA LEU A 283 9.99 -5.59 -25.78
C LEU A 283 9.18 -4.29 -25.82
N THR A 284 9.82 -3.14 -25.70
CA THR A 284 9.13 -1.85 -25.82
C THR A 284 8.69 -1.54 -27.24
N SER A 285 9.43 -2.02 -28.25
CA SER A 285 9.04 -1.90 -29.67
C SER A 285 7.78 -2.71 -30.00
N ARG A 286 7.54 -3.83 -29.32
CA ARG A 286 6.35 -4.67 -29.53
C ARG A 286 5.07 -4.09 -28.92
N PHE A 287 5.16 -3.14 -28.00
CA PHE A 287 4.00 -2.47 -27.40
C PHE A 287 3.68 -1.10 -28.03
N ASN A 288 4.56 -0.58 -28.90
CA ASN A 288 4.37 0.70 -29.60
C ASN A 288 3.93 0.53 -31.08
N VAL A 289 3.47 -0.65 -31.50
CA VAL A 289 2.95 -0.86 -32.84
C VAL A 289 1.47 -0.52 -32.88
N HIS A 290 1.19 0.55 -33.56
CA HIS A 290 0.03 1.12 -34.20
C HIS A 290 -0.50 2.42 -33.57
N SER A 291 0.24 3.50 -33.85
CA SER A 291 -0.35 4.79 -34.17
C SER A 291 0.47 5.41 -35.30
N THR A 292 0.27 4.92 -36.51
CA THR A 292 0.65 5.61 -37.75
C THR A 292 -0.56 5.58 -38.65
N THR A 293 -1.18 6.72 -38.76
CA THR A 293 -1.65 7.41 -40.00
C THR A 293 -2.05 6.52 -41.18
N GLU A 294 -3.31 6.55 -41.51
CA GLU A 294 -3.79 7.12 -42.78
C GLU A 294 -5.22 7.63 -42.63
#